data_dcd4e02f4ebfe696c6d6d9fc45d35f31
#
_entry.id   dcd4e02f4ebfe696c6d6d9fc45d35f31
#
_cell.length_a   1.000
_cell.length_b   1.000
_cell.length_c   1.000
_cell.angle_alpha   90.00
_cell.angle_beta   90.00
_cell.angle_gamma   90.00
#
_symmetry.space_group_name_H-M   'P 1'
#
loop_
_entity.id
_entity.type
_entity.pdbx_description
1 polymer ?
#
loop_
_entity_poly.entity_id
_entity_poly.type
_entity_poly.pdbx_seq_one_letter_code
_entity_poly.pdbx_strand_id
1 'polypeptide(L)'
;DGYEHWLTDRRTEADALPEHLHPVADSGIMDGKDALKRLRTGLSLLTDADSTSTASQQARKAFAFMNRTMREQRIRSQIAGLRAADRSLTVDQASKVIDAEGDKAASWRAFQLAFILMQLPSIVDPTVPRRSGDIPRAELLFFPTGGGKTEAYLGLAAFTFGIRRLQGVIETPSGVIDGRDGVAVLMRYTLRLLTSQQFLRATTLMCAAEIARQEDPATWGEEPFRIGLWVGSSVSPKRFAEAEQQITDVRNNDGNSAYGLTVLQFSSCPWCGTLINPKADVVAVKATQRVHVYCGDKLAECPFSPGGSAGDGLPVLTVDDEIYRNPPTFLLATVDKFARLAREGEAASLFGYVSQRCERHGYKHPDTATAVCGAQDHAAKKEGGRTYPKASVKAVDRLRPPDLIIQDELHLITGALGTAVGLFEAAVDTLSSWEMGDGDDAALVKPLVIASTATVRNAQDQVRKLYGRQVQIFPPQVLSV
;
A
#
# COMPACT_ATOMS: atom_id res chain seq x y z
N ASP A 1 15.71 26.59 4.08
CA ASP A 1 16.64 27.72 3.85
C ASP A 1 17.60 27.45 2.66
N GLY A 2 18.38 26.35 2.63
CA GLY A 2 19.33 26.09 1.54
C GLY A 2 18.67 25.95 0.16
N TYR A 3 17.54 25.25 0.06
CA TYR A 3 16.80 25.11 -1.19
C TYR A 3 16.20 26.45 -1.68
N GLU A 4 15.75 27.30 -0.75
CA GLU A 4 15.26 28.64 -1.08
C GLU A 4 16.39 29.54 -1.60
N HIS A 5 17.55 29.48 -0.95
CA HIS A 5 18.75 30.24 -1.41
C HIS A 5 19.14 29.78 -2.81
N TRP A 6 19.20 28.48 -3.04
CA TRP A 6 19.45 27.90 -4.36
C TRP A 6 18.44 28.39 -5.43
N LEU A 7 17.13 28.47 -5.09
CA LEU A 7 16.13 29.03 -6.02
C LEU A 7 16.36 30.49 -6.36
N THR A 8 16.87 31.26 -5.40
CA THR A 8 17.24 32.68 -5.62
C THR A 8 18.41 32.80 -6.60
N ASP A 9 19.43 31.96 -6.44
CA ASP A 9 20.56 31.91 -7.38
C ASP A 9 20.09 31.50 -8.78
N ARG A 10 19.21 30.47 -8.88
CA ARG A 10 18.61 30.07 -10.19
C ARG A 10 17.82 31.21 -10.84
N ARG A 11 17.14 32.06 -10.07
CA ARG A 11 16.43 33.21 -10.60
C ARG A 11 17.42 34.22 -11.25
N THR A 12 18.51 34.51 -10.55
CA THR A 12 19.55 35.38 -11.05
C THR A 12 20.18 34.87 -12.35
N GLU A 13 20.44 33.57 -12.42
CA GLU A 13 20.96 32.94 -13.64
C GLU A 13 19.94 32.99 -14.79
N ALA A 14 18.67 32.74 -14.50
CA ALA A 14 17.59 32.80 -15.49
C ALA A 14 17.44 34.19 -16.12
N ASP A 15 17.60 35.24 -15.34
CA ASP A 15 17.52 36.61 -15.82
C ASP A 15 18.68 36.98 -16.77
N ALA A 16 19.79 36.26 -16.71
CA ALA A 16 20.94 36.38 -17.60
C ALA A 16 20.84 35.56 -18.89
N LEU A 17 19.82 34.72 -19.04
CA LEU A 17 19.61 33.89 -20.24
C LEU A 17 19.12 34.73 -21.44
N PRO A 18 19.31 34.24 -22.67
CA PRO A 18 18.65 34.81 -23.84
C PRO A 18 17.12 34.83 -23.70
N GLU A 19 16.47 35.92 -24.16
CA GLU A 19 15.04 36.17 -23.98
C GLU A 19 14.13 34.99 -24.38
N HIS A 20 14.47 34.27 -25.45
CA HIS A 20 13.68 33.10 -25.92
C HIS A 20 13.69 31.90 -24.95
N LEU A 21 14.61 31.84 -23.98
CA LEU A 21 14.69 30.82 -22.95
C LEU A 21 13.98 31.22 -21.63
N HIS A 22 13.64 32.48 -21.44
CA HIS A 22 12.98 32.94 -20.22
C HIS A 22 11.70 32.17 -19.90
N PRO A 23 10.77 31.87 -20.83
CA PRO A 23 9.55 31.15 -20.49
C PRO A 23 9.81 29.74 -19.92
N VAL A 24 10.83 29.06 -20.40
CA VAL A 24 11.22 27.73 -19.90
C VAL A 24 11.85 27.84 -18.52
N ALA A 25 12.73 28.84 -18.34
CA ALA A 25 13.38 29.11 -17.07
C ALA A 25 12.36 29.50 -15.99
N ASP A 26 11.43 30.38 -16.32
CA ASP A 26 10.35 30.81 -15.42
C ASP A 26 9.47 29.65 -14.98
N SER A 27 9.12 28.76 -15.91
CA SER A 27 8.35 27.55 -15.59
C SER A 27 9.10 26.67 -14.57
N GLY A 28 10.40 26.41 -14.79
CA GLY A 28 11.20 25.59 -13.87
C GLY A 28 11.32 26.22 -12.48
N ILE A 29 11.50 27.56 -12.42
CA ILE A 29 11.55 28.30 -11.15
C ILE A 29 10.19 28.26 -10.43
N MET A 30 9.08 28.37 -11.15
CA MET A 30 7.74 28.26 -10.57
C MET A 30 7.52 26.87 -9.97
N ASP A 31 7.91 25.80 -10.66
CA ASP A 31 7.84 24.43 -10.15
C ASP A 31 8.70 24.26 -8.89
N GLY A 32 9.89 24.84 -8.86
CA GLY A 32 10.76 24.83 -7.70
C GLY A 32 10.17 25.59 -6.50
N LYS A 33 9.53 26.75 -6.74
CA LYS A 33 8.83 27.53 -5.70
C LYS A 33 7.61 26.78 -5.15
N ASP A 34 6.84 26.11 -6.01
CA ASP A 34 5.73 25.25 -5.56
C ASP A 34 6.25 24.09 -4.70
N ALA A 35 7.33 23.44 -5.11
CA ALA A 35 7.96 22.39 -4.31
C ALA A 35 8.41 22.91 -2.94
N LEU A 36 9.05 24.09 -2.86
CA LEU A 36 9.45 24.72 -1.60
C LEU A 36 8.25 25.03 -0.70
N LYS A 37 7.18 25.58 -1.28
CA LYS A 37 5.94 25.86 -0.55
C LYS A 37 5.37 24.57 0.07
N ARG A 38 5.29 23.50 -0.71
CA ARG A 38 4.78 22.20 -0.26
C ARG A 38 5.64 21.57 0.83
N LEU A 39 6.97 21.65 0.68
CA LEU A 39 7.91 21.20 1.72
C LEU A 39 7.68 21.94 3.04
N ARG A 40 7.51 23.25 3.00
CA ARG A 40 7.23 24.06 4.19
C ARG A 40 5.88 23.71 4.81
N THR A 41 4.84 23.55 3.99
CA THR A 41 3.52 23.14 4.47
C THR A 41 3.57 21.74 5.12
N GLY A 42 4.24 20.79 4.49
CA GLY A 42 4.41 19.44 5.06
C GLY A 42 5.24 19.46 6.35
N LEU A 43 6.26 20.30 6.41
CA LEU A 43 7.06 20.46 7.63
C LEU A 43 6.25 21.12 8.75
N SER A 44 5.47 22.18 8.46
CA SER A 44 4.67 22.86 9.48
C SER A 44 3.61 21.95 10.11
N LEU A 45 3.01 21.03 9.34
CA LEU A 45 2.11 20.01 9.89
C LEU A 45 2.75 19.16 11.01
N LEU A 46 4.07 18.99 10.94
CA LEU A 46 4.82 18.15 11.88
C LEU A 46 5.47 18.95 13.02
N THR A 47 5.92 20.19 12.76
CA THR A 47 6.76 20.96 13.66
C THR A 47 6.03 22.07 14.42
N ASP A 48 4.83 22.45 14.00
CA ASP A 48 4.03 23.42 14.70
C ASP A 48 3.52 22.81 16.02
N ALA A 49 4.34 22.95 17.06
CA ALA A 49 4.08 22.37 18.39
C ALA A 49 2.87 23.01 19.09
N ASP A 50 2.56 24.26 18.78
CA ASP A 50 1.45 25.01 19.34
C ASP A 50 0.12 24.69 18.63
N SER A 51 0.18 23.98 17.53
CA SER A 51 -1.01 23.57 16.79
C SER A 51 -1.84 22.58 17.60
N THR A 52 -3.00 23.02 18.07
CA THR A 52 -4.05 22.18 18.65
C THR A 52 -4.91 21.48 17.60
N SER A 53 -4.62 21.72 16.30
CA SER A 53 -5.33 21.12 15.18
C SER A 53 -5.27 19.61 15.23
N THR A 54 -6.43 18.96 15.16
CA THR A 54 -6.54 17.49 15.06
C THR A 54 -5.73 16.95 13.89
N ALA A 55 -5.75 17.63 12.72
CA ALA A 55 -5.00 17.25 11.54
C ALA A 55 -3.49 17.20 11.79
N SER A 56 -2.92 18.23 12.47
CA SER A 56 -1.49 18.26 12.82
C SER A 56 -1.13 17.17 13.83
N GLN A 57 -1.98 16.93 14.84
CA GLN A 57 -1.77 15.86 15.81
C GLN A 57 -1.78 14.48 15.17
N GLN A 58 -2.75 14.23 14.29
CA GLN A 58 -2.85 12.99 13.53
C GLN A 58 -1.66 12.83 12.57
N ALA A 59 -1.25 13.90 11.87
CA ALA A 59 -0.09 13.89 10.99
C ALA A 59 1.19 13.52 11.73
N ARG A 60 1.45 14.09 12.92
CA ARG A 60 2.62 13.73 13.75
C ARG A 60 2.60 12.27 14.18
N LYS A 61 1.45 11.75 14.62
CA LYS A 61 1.31 10.35 15.01
C LYS A 61 1.53 9.42 13.81
N ALA A 62 0.93 9.72 12.65
CA ALA A 62 1.10 8.94 11.42
C ALA A 62 2.55 9.00 10.91
N PHE A 63 3.24 10.14 11.05
CA PHE A 63 4.64 10.28 10.67
C PHE A 63 5.57 9.49 11.58
N ALA A 64 5.31 9.47 12.88
CA ALA A 64 6.04 8.62 13.83
C ALA A 64 5.83 7.13 13.53
N PHE A 65 4.59 6.71 13.25
CA PHE A 65 4.25 5.36 12.82
C PHE A 65 4.99 4.97 11.52
N MET A 66 4.98 5.82 10.51
CA MET A 66 5.71 5.64 9.27
C MET A 66 7.21 5.40 9.53
N ASN A 67 7.85 6.27 10.29
CA ASN A 67 9.28 6.14 10.58
C ASN A 67 9.61 4.85 11.33
N ARG A 68 8.80 4.50 12.33
CA ARG A 68 8.94 3.26 13.09
C ARG A 68 8.83 2.03 12.18
N THR A 69 7.76 1.94 11.39
CA THR A 69 7.49 0.79 10.55
C THR A 69 8.49 0.65 9.41
N MET A 70 8.94 1.76 8.82
CA MET A 70 9.99 1.76 7.79
C MET A 70 11.36 1.37 8.36
N ARG A 71 11.69 1.81 9.58
CA ARG A 71 12.90 1.37 10.26
C ARG A 71 12.91 -0.13 10.49
N GLU A 72 11.83 -0.67 11.04
CA GLU A 72 11.69 -2.12 11.24
C GLU A 72 11.70 -2.88 9.90
N GLN A 73 10.99 -2.40 8.90
CA GLN A 73 11.00 -2.99 7.56
C GLN A 73 12.43 -3.09 7.01
N ARG A 74 13.21 -2.03 7.15
CA ARG A 74 14.59 -2.00 6.66
C ARG A 74 15.50 -2.99 7.41
N ILE A 75 15.44 -2.98 8.73
CA ILE A 75 16.24 -3.87 9.60
C ILE A 75 15.84 -5.33 9.34
N ARG A 76 14.54 -5.66 9.35
CA ARG A 76 14.05 -7.03 9.15
C ARG A 76 14.38 -7.57 7.76
N SER A 77 14.31 -6.74 6.72
CA SER A 77 14.72 -7.13 5.37
C SER A 77 16.21 -7.47 5.31
N GLN A 78 17.08 -6.75 6.04
CA GLN A 78 18.51 -7.04 6.11
C GLN A 78 18.78 -8.32 6.90
N ILE A 79 18.13 -8.52 8.05
CA ILE A 79 18.22 -9.76 8.84
C ILE A 79 17.82 -10.96 7.99
N ALA A 80 16.66 -10.87 7.30
CA ALA A 80 16.19 -11.93 6.42
C ALA A 80 17.18 -12.21 5.27
N GLY A 81 17.79 -11.15 4.71
CA GLY A 81 18.82 -11.24 3.68
C GLY A 81 20.09 -11.94 4.15
N LEU A 82 20.62 -11.58 5.32
CA LEU A 82 21.78 -12.23 5.92
C LEU A 82 21.52 -13.72 6.16
N ARG A 83 20.36 -14.07 6.72
CA ARG A 83 19.96 -15.46 6.95
C ARG A 83 19.61 -16.23 5.68
N ALA A 84 19.27 -15.55 4.60
CA ALA A 84 19.14 -16.19 3.30
C ALA A 84 20.50 -16.54 2.69
N ALA A 85 21.53 -15.71 2.91
CA ALA A 85 22.89 -15.95 2.46
C ALA A 85 23.61 -17.00 3.32
N ASP A 86 23.40 -16.97 4.64
CA ASP A 86 23.95 -17.92 5.59
C ASP A 86 22.86 -18.46 6.53
N ARG A 87 22.42 -19.70 6.25
CA ARG A 87 21.37 -20.38 7.01
C ARG A 87 21.76 -20.82 8.41
N SER A 88 23.04 -20.77 8.75
CA SER A 88 23.54 -21.10 10.09
C SER A 88 23.35 -19.97 11.09
N LEU A 89 23.16 -18.72 10.61
CA LEU A 89 22.92 -17.56 11.46
C LEU A 89 21.58 -17.65 12.19
N THR A 90 21.59 -17.43 13.48
CA THR A 90 20.37 -17.18 14.26
C THR A 90 19.84 -15.78 14.00
N VAL A 91 18.57 -15.50 14.37
CA VAL A 91 18.01 -14.14 14.28
C VAL A 91 18.81 -13.16 15.13
N ASP A 92 19.19 -13.56 16.35
CA ASP A 92 19.98 -12.74 17.27
C ASP A 92 21.37 -12.38 16.70
N GLN A 93 22.07 -13.36 16.10
CA GLN A 93 23.36 -13.11 15.46
C GLN A 93 23.23 -12.14 14.28
N ALA A 94 22.24 -12.34 13.41
CA ALA A 94 21.98 -11.44 12.29
C ALA A 94 21.58 -10.03 12.79
N SER A 95 20.77 -9.92 13.85
CA SER A 95 20.40 -8.63 14.45
C SER A 95 21.63 -7.89 14.97
N LYS A 96 22.55 -8.56 15.67
CA LYS A 96 23.79 -7.93 16.16
C LYS A 96 24.66 -7.36 15.05
N VAL A 97 24.69 -8.02 13.88
CA VAL A 97 25.42 -7.49 12.71
C VAL A 97 24.79 -6.18 12.22
N ILE A 98 23.45 -6.12 12.15
CA ILE A 98 22.74 -4.92 11.70
C ILE A 98 22.82 -3.81 12.76
N ASP A 99 22.69 -4.14 14.04
CA ASP A 99 22.77 -3.17 15.14
C ASP A 99 24.15 -2.49 15.20
N ALA A 100 25.22 -3.20 14.80
CA ALA A 100 26.56 -2.63 14.72
C ALA A 100 26.70 -1.53 13.64
N GLU A 101 25.80 -1.48 12.65
CA GLU A 101 25.75 -0.39 11.64
C GLU A 101 25.17 0.92 12.22
N GLY A 102 24.51 0.86 13.38
CA GLY A 102 23.88 2.01 14.04
C GLY A 102 22.86 2.71 13.13
N ASP A 103 22.90 4.04 13.08
CA ASP A 103 21.95 4.83 12.30
C ASP A 103 22.04 4.58 10.78
N LYS A 104 23.14 4.00 10.28
CA LYS A 104 23.29 3.67 8.86
C LYS A 104 22.40 2.50 8.44
N ALA A 105 22.03 1.63 9.35
CA ALA A 105 21.16 0.48 9.08
C ALA A 105 19.81 0.89 8.51
N ALA A 106 19.26 2.02 8.99
CA ALA A 106 17.95 2.50 8.57
C ALA A 106 17.88 4.05 8.61
N SER A 107 18.23 4.69 7.51
CA SER A 107 18.16 6.15 7.36
C SER A 107 17.50 6.57 6.06
N TRP A 108 16.83 7.71 6.06
CA TRP A 108 16.27 8.32 4.86
C TRP A 108 17.36 9.03 4.05
N ARG A 109 17.29 8.88 2.73
CA ARG A 109 17.99 9.81 1.83
C ARG A 109 17.22 11.12 1.79
N ALA A 110 17.92 12.25 1.64
CA ALA A 110 17.30 13.59 1.66
C ALA A 110 16.12 13.71 0.67
N PHE A 111 16.27 13.20 -0.56
CA PHE A 111 15.21 13.27 -1.57
C PHE A 111 13.96 12.44 -1.19
N GLN A 112 14.14 11.29 -0.52
CA GLN A 112 13.02 10.44 -0.07
C GLN A 112 12.17 11.19 0.94
N LEU A 113 12.83 11.76 1.96
CA LEU A 113 12.15 12.54 2.99
C LEU A 113 11.50 13.80 2.40
N ALA A 114 12.20 14.52 1.51
CA ALA A 114 11.66 15.69 0.84
C ALA A 114 10.40 15.34 0.02
N PHE A 115 10.44 14.25 -0.75
CA PHE A 115 9.28 13.78 -1.51
C PHE A 115 8.10 13.44 -0.59
N ILE A 116 8.33 12.70 0.50
CA ILE A 116 7.30 12.37 1.47
C ILE A 116 6.68 13.65 2.05
N LEU A 117 7.50 14.56 2.58
CA LEU A 117 7.02 15.82 3.18
C LEU A 117 6.13 16.62 2.23
N MET A 118 6.48 16.68 0.94
CA MET A 118 5.68 17.36 -0.07
C MET A 118 4.29 16.75 -0.27
N GLN A 119 4.10 15.47 0.00
CA GLN A 119 2.83 14.78 -0.20
C GLN A 119 1.93 14.81 1.04
N LEU A 120 2.49 15.02 2.24
CA LEU A 120 1.73 15.00 3.49
C LEU A 120 0.48 15.89 3.46
N PRO A 121 0.54 17.16 3.00
CA PRO A 121 -0.64 18.03 2.98
C PRO A 121 -1.80 17.42 2.18
N SER A 122 -1.52 16.80 1.02
CA SER A 122 -2.53 16.21 0.15
C SER A 122 -3.12 14.90 0.68
N ILE A 123 -2.43 14.23 1.60
CA ILE A 123 -2.93 13.00 2.22
C ILE A 123 -3.69 13.34 3.51
N VAL A 124 -3.21 14.30 4.28
CA VAL A 124 -3.87 14.77 5.52
C VAL A 124 -5.18 15.47 5.21
N ASP A 125 -5.18 16.35 4.21
CA ASP A 125 -6.38 17.05 3.74
C ASP A 125 -6.67 16.69 2.28
N PRO A 126 -7.64 15.80 2.03
CA PRO A 126 -7.97 15.40 0.67
C PRO A 126 -8.73 16.46 -0.13
N THR A 127 -9.18 17.55 0.49
CA THR A 127 -9.91 18.64 -0.19
C THR A 127 -9.00 19.63 -0.91
N VAL A 128 -7.68 19.50 -0.74
CA VAL A 128 -6.73 20.39 -1.44
C VAL A 128 -6.87 20.28 -2.96
N PRO A 129 -6.67 21.39 -3.72
CA PRO A 129 -6.92 21.43 -5.18
C PRO A 129 -6.16 20.37 -6.00
N ARG A 130 -5.08 19.81 -5.46
CA ARG A 130 -4.32 18.71 -6.09
C ARG A 130 -5.10 17.41 -6.18
N ARG A 131 -6.09 17.22 -5.30
CA ARG A 131 -6.96 16.03 -5.27
C ARG A 131 -8.40 16.34 -5.64
N SER A 132 -8.89 17.54 -5.34
CA SER A 132 -10.31 17.92 -5.50
C SER A 132 -10.56 19.01 -6.55
N GLY A 133 -9.52 19.56 -7.17
CA GLY A 133 -9.69 20.56 -8.24
C GLY A 133 -10.21 19.97 -9.55
N ASP A 134 -10.63 20.81 -10.48
CA ASP A 134 -11.13 20.43 -11.81
C ASP A 134 -10.17 19.49 -12.56
N ILE A 135 -8.87 19.78 -12.44
CA ILE A 135 -7.83 18.93 -13.02
C ILE A 135 -6.85 18.55 -11.89
N PRO A 136 -7.08 17.41 -11.22
CA PRO A 136 -6.20 16.94 -10.18
C PRO A 136 -4.80 16.64 -10.73
N ARG A 137 -3.79 16.68 -9.88
CA ARG A 137 -2.41 16.45 -10.28
C ARG A 137 -1.95 15.05 -9.93
N ALA A 138 -1.11 14.48 -10.81
CA ALA A 138 -0.32 13.29 -10.53
C ALA A 138 1.14 13.70 -10.26
N GLU A 139 1.77 13.05 -9.31
CA GLU A 139 3.17 13.27 -8.96
C GLU A 139 4.05 12.24 -9.69
N LEU A 140 5.06 12.71 -10.39
CA LEU A 140 6.01 11.84 -11.10
C LEU A 140 7.36 11.86 -10.39
N LEU A 141 7.70 10.77 -9.75
CA LEU A 141 9.01 10.59 -9.12
C LEU A 141 10.02 10.10 -10.16
N PHE A 142 10.91 10.99 -10.55
CA PHE A 142 11.95 10.72 -11.52
C PHE A 142 13.31 10.56 -10.84
N PHE A 143 13.77 9.32 -10.75
CA PHE A 143 15.11 8.95 -10.29
C PHE A 143 15.58 7.70 -11.02
N PRO A 144 16.90 7.51 -11.20
CA PRO A 144 17.44 6.31 -11.81
C PRO A 144 16.96 5.04 -11.11
N THR A 145 16.90 3.95 -11.84
CA THR A 145 16.63 2.61 -11.26
C THR A 145 17.69 2.27 -10.22
N GLY A 146 17.28 1.72 -9.07
CA GLY A 146 18.18 1.49 -7.93
C GLY A 146 18.44 2.74 -7.06
N GLY A 147 17.93 3.91 -7.42
CA GLY A 147 18.09 5.16 -6.66
C GLY A 147 17.40 5.19 -5.29
N GLY A 148 16.55 4.19 -4.97
CA GLY A 148 15.81 4.14 -3.70
C GLY A 148 14.41 4.75 -3.76
N LYS A 149 13.77 4.78 -4.94
CA LYS A 149 12.37 5.22 -5.13
C LYS A 149 11.40 4.40 -4.28
N THR A 150 11.63 3.09 -4.19
CA THR A 150 10.74 2.16 -3.48
C THR A 150 10.58 2.53 -2.01
N GLU A 151 11.64 2.97 -1.33
CA GLU A 151 11.58 3.41 0.07
C GLU A 151 10.67 4.64 0.23
N ALA A 152 10.73 5.59 -0.70
CA ALA A 152 9.87 6.77 -0.67
C ALA A 152 8.38 6.38 -0.82
N TYR A 153 8.06 5.41 -1.70
CA TYR A 153 6.67 4.93 -1.86
C TYR A 153 6.19 4.17 -0.64
N LEU A 154 7.01 3.25 -0.13
CA LEU A 154 6.66 2.46 1.05
C LEU A 154 6.49 3.35 2.27
N GLY A 155 7.33 4.38 2.43
CA GLY A 155 7.17 5.38 3.47
C GLY A 155 5.84 6.12 3.35
N LEU A 156 5.52 6.60 2.15
CA LEU A 156 4.25 7.29 1.93
C LEU A 156 3.04 6.37 2.13
N ALA A 157 3.15 5.10 1.71
CA ALA A 157 2.13 4.10 1.99
C ALA A 157 1.94 3.89 3.50
N ALA A 158 3.01 3.75 4.26
CA ALA A 158 2.96 3.60 5.72
C ALA A 158 2.33 4.83 6.41
N PHE A 159 2.66 6.05 5.95
CA PHE A 159 2.00 7.26 6.42
C PHE A 159 0.50 7.22 6.13
N THR A 160 0.12 6.82 4.93
CA THR A 160 -1.29 6.72 4.50
C THR A 160 -2.06 5.70 5.35
N PHE A 161 -1.46 4.56 5.70
CA PHE A 161 -2.07 3.59 6.61
C PHE A 161 -2.39 4.22 7.98
N GLY A 162 -1.40 4.92 8.56
CA GLY A 162 -1.54 5.54 9.86
C GLY A 162 -2.56 6.67 9.87
N ILE A 163 -2.47 7.63 8.95
CA ILE A 163 -3.36 8.78 8.93
C ILE A 163 -4.82 8.39 8.70
N ARG A 164 -5.06 7.42 7.79
CA ARG A 164 -6.40 6.92 7.49
C ARG A 164 -7.06 6.30 8.74
N ARG A 165 -6.31 5.50 9.52
CA ARG A 165 -6.80 4.93 10.78
C ARG A 165 -7.14 6.00 11.81
N LEU A 166 -6.29 7.02 11.94
CA LEU A 166 -6.49 8.12 12.88
C LEU A 166 -7.68 9.02 12.48
N GLN A 167 -7.93 9.22 11.18
CA GLN A 167 -9.09 9.95 10.68
C GLN A 167 -10.40 9.16 10.88
N GLY A 168 -10.33 7.83 10.85
CA GLY A 168 -11.43 6.95 11.19
C GLY A 168 -12.64 7.09 10.26
N VAL A 169 -13.79 7.39 10.86
CA VAL A 169 -15.07 7.54 10.16
C VAL A 169 -15.24 9.00 9.74
N ILE A 170 -15.71 9.21 8.50
CA ILE A 170 -15.93 10.54 7.90
C ILE A 170 -17.39 10.63 7.44
N GLU A 171 -18.07 11.70 7.84
CA GLU A 171 -19.38 12.06 7.30
C GLU A 171 -19.22 12.73 5.93
N THR A 172 -20.06 12.35 4.98
CA THR A 172 -20.05 12.86 3.60
C THR A 172 -21.47 13.16 3.15
N PRO A 173 -21.69 13.99 2.13
CA PRO A 173 -23.04 14.25 1.60
C PRO A 173 -23.79 12.98 1.17
N SER A 174 -23.06 11.96 0.72
CA SER A 174 -23.62 10.68 0.26
C SER A 174 -23.73 9.62 1.38
N GLY A 175 -23.44 9.97 2.63
CA GLY A 175 -23.47 9.06 3.79
C GLY A 175 -22.10 8.93 4.48
N VAL A 176 -22.00 7.96 5.37
CA VAL A 176 -20.80 7.71 6.17
C VAL A 176 -19.82 6.82 5.39
N ILE A 177 -18.53 7.14 5.47
CA ILE A 177 -17.45 6.28 4.99
C ILE A 177 -16.49 5.93 6.12
N ASP A 178 -16.10 4.66 6.20
CA ASP A 178 -15.23 4.13 7.25
C ASP A 178 -13.79 3.93 6.73
N GLY A 179 -12.84 4.69 7.27
CA GLY A 179 -11.42 4.60 6.97
C GLY A 179 -10.64 3.62 7.85
N ARG A 180 -11.29 3.00 8.85
CA ARG A 180 -10.62 2.09 9.78
C ARG A 180 -10.28 0.73 9.18
N ASP A 181 -10.88 0.38 8.04
CA ASP A 181 -10.60 -0.84 7.27
C ASP A 181 -10.58 -0.54 5.77
N GLY A 182 -10.35 -1.55 4.93
CA GLY A 182 -10.34 -1.43 3.48
C GLY A 182 -9.01 -0.98 2.88
N VAL A 183 -8.99 -0.87 1.55
CA VAL A 183 -7.77 -0.54 0.79
C VAL A 183 -7.42 0.94 0.98
N ALA A 184 -6.32 1.20 1.65
CA ALA A 184 -5.77 2.55 1.79
C ALA A 184 -4.85 2.92 0.63
N VAL A 185 -4.03 1.97 0.19
CA VAL A 185 -3.05 2.16 -0.88
C VAL A 185 -3.18 1.05 -1.91
N LEU A 186 -3.29 1.46 -3.16
CA LEU A 186 -3.27 0.59 -4.33
C LEU A 186 -1.96 0.80 -5.08
N MET A 187 -1.08 -0.21 -5.08
CA MET A 187 0.18 -0.17 -5.81
C MET A 187 0.13 -1.10 -7.02
N ARG A 188 0.49 -0.57 -8.17
CA ARG A 188 0.35 -1.25 -9.45
C ARG A 188 1.67 -1.44 -10.15
N TYR A 189 1.79 -2.61 -10.76
CA TYR A 189 2.93 -3.02 -11.58
C TYR A 189 2.48 -3.54 -12.93
N THR A 190 3.35 -3.50 -13.92
CA THR A 190 3.19 -4.37 -15.08
C THR A 190 3.54 -5.81 -14.69
N LEU A 191 2.89 -6.81 -15.30
CA LEU A 191 3.05 -8.23 -14.95
C LEU A 191 4.53 -8.69 -14.90
N ARG A 192 5.39 -8.09 -15.72
CA ARG A 192 6.83 -8.44 -15.82
C ARG A 192 7.68 -7.90 -14.68
N LEU A 193 7.19 -6.92 -13.92
CA LEU A 193 7.99 -6.16 -12.95
C LEU A 193 7.62 -6.44 -11.51
N LEU A 194 6.48 -7.04 -11.23
CA LEU A 194 6.16 -7.46 -9.88
C LEU A 194 7.03 -8.67 -9.54
N THR A 195 8.17 -8.41 -8.91
CA THR A 195 9.10 -9.44 -8.47
C THR A 195 8.76 -9.92 -7.07
N SER A 196 9.16 -11.16 -6.76
CA SER A 196 9.05 -11.70 -5.40
C SER A 196 9.74 -10.79 -4.37
N GLN A 197 10.82 -10.11 -4.75
CA GLN A 197 11.51 -9.16 -3.87
C GLN A 197 10.67 -7.94 -3.52
N GLN A 198 9.94 -7.38 -4.49
CA GLN A 198 9.06 -6.21 -4.22
C GLN A 198 7.91 -6.60 -3.31
N PHE A 199 7.28 -7.75 -3.58
CA PHE A 199 6.24 -8.28 -2.70
C PHE A 199 6.78 -8.58 -1.31
N LEU A 200 7.96 -9.20 -1.20
CA LEU A 200 8.62 -9.50 0.08
C LEU A 200 8.87 -8.23 0.91
N ARG A 201 9.41 -7.16 0.28
CA ARG A 201 9.67 -5.88 0.96
C ARG A 201 8.38 -5.20 1.44
N ALA A 202 7.34 -5.21 0.61
CA ALA A 202 6.04 -4.68 0.98
C ALA A 202 5.39 -5.51 2.12
N THR A 203 5.54 -6.84 2.08
CA THR A 203 5.07 -7.72 3.15
C THR A 203 5.81 -7.47 4.46
N THR A 204 7.13 -7.25 4.41
CA THR A 204 7.90 -6.90 5.62
C THR A 204 7.40 -5.59 6.25
N LEU A 205 7.04 -4.58 5.44
CA LEU A 205 6.40 -3.36 5.94
C LEU A 205 5.08 -3.65 6.62
N MET A 206 4.24 -4.50 6.02
CA MET A 206 2.95 -4.86 6.63
C MET A 206 3.12 -5.67 7.92
N CYS A 207 4.13 -6.52 8.01
CA CYS A 207 4.50 -7.17 9.27
C CYS A 207 4.86 -6.14 10.35
N ALA A 208 5.66 -5.13 10.01
CA ALA A 208 6.02 -4.07 10.95
C ALA A 208 4.80 -3.23 11.37
N ALA A 209 3.91 -2.92 10.43
CA ALA A 209 2.68 -2.18 10.70
C ALA A 209 1.73 -2.97 11.62
N GLU A 210 1.58 -4.29 11.38
CA GLU A 210 0.71 -5.13 12.19
C GLU A 210 1.25 -5.32 13.62
N ILE A 211 2.56 -5.49 13.80
CA ILE A 211 3.17 -5.52 15.13
C ILE A 211 2.93 -4.19 15.87
N ALA A 212 3.16 -3.05 15.19
CA ALA A 212 2.90 -1.74 15.79
C ALA A 212 1.43 -1.56 16.18
N ARG A 213 0.48 -2.09 15.40
CA ARG A 213 -0.95 -2.09 15.73
C ARG A 213 -1.25 -2.94 16.96
N GLN A 214 -0.70 -4.15 17.02
CA GLN A 214 -0.94 -5.06 18.14
C GLN A 214 -0.39 -4.54 19.47
N GLU A 215 0.67 -3.73 19.43
CA GLU A 215 1.20 -3.06 20.62
C GLU A 215 0.33 -1.89 21.10
N ASP A 216 -0.42 -1.24 20.21
CA ASP A 216 -1.31 -0.12 20.54
C ASP A 216 -2.62 -0.18 19.74
N PRO A 217 -3.49 -1.16 20.01
CA PRO A 217 -4.77 -1.29 19.30
C PRO A 217 -5.75 -0.14 19.62
N ALA A 218 -5.57 0.55 20.74
CA ALA A 218 -6.38 1.72 21.07
C ALA A 218 -6.17 2.86 20.06
N THR A 219 -4.95 3.05 19.57
CA THR A 219 -4.63 4.06 18.57
C THR A 219 -4.89 3.56 17.14
N TRP A 220 -4.50 2.33 16.82
CA TRP A 220 -4.49 1.83 15.44
C TRP A 220 -5.71 0.98 15.07
N GLY A 221 -6.59 0.70 16.01
CA GLY A 221 -7.82 -0.06 15.80
C GLY A 221 -7.64 -1.58 15.85
N GLU A 222 -8.78 -2.28 15.83
CA GLU A 222 -8.83 -3.75 15.94
C GLU A 222 -8.57 -4.46 14.61
N GLU A 223 -8.87 -3.81 13.47
CA GLU A 223 -8.72 -4.44 12.16
C GLU A 223 -7.24 -4.60 11.79
N PRO A 224 -6.77 -5.80 11.44
CA PRO A 224 -5.37 -6.03 11.10
C PRO A 224 -4.91 -5.24 9.87
N PHE A 225 -3.65 -4.81 9.87
CA PHE A 225 -2.98 -4.36 8.66
C PHE A 225 -2.61 -5.56 7.81
N ARG A 226 -3.10 -5.63 6.58
CA ARG A 226 -2.85 -6.74 5.64
C ARG A 226 -2.38 -6.24 4.29
N ILE A 227 -1.59 -7.08 3.60
CA ILE A 227 -1.23 -6.90 2.20
C ILE A 227 -1.95 -7.93 1.34
N GLY A 228 -2.51 -7.50 0.21
CA GLY A 228 -3.10 -8.37 -0.80
C GLY A 228 -2.26 -8.40 -2.08
N LEU A 229 -2.15 -9.58 -2.68
CA LEU A 229 -1.56 -9.77 -4.00
C LEU A 229 -2.66 -10.10 -4.99
N TRP A 230 -3.09 -9.11 -5.77
CA TRP A 230 -4.19 -9.22 -6.73
C TRP A 230 -3.67 -9.25 -8.17
N VAL A 231 -3.38 -10.46 -8.64
CA VAL A 231 -2.69 -10.71 -9.91
C VAL A 231 -3.41 -11.78 -10.75
N GLY A 232 -2.90 -12.05 -11.95
CA GLY A 232 -3.51 -13.03 -12.86
C GLY A 232 -3.58 -14.44 -12.27
N SER A 233 -4.59 -15.23 -12.68
CA SER A 233 -4.88 -16.58 -12.15
C SER A 233 -3.78 -17.62 -12.39
N SER A 234 -2.82 -17.33 -13.22
CA SER A 234 -1.60 -18.17 -13.36
C SER A 234 -0.61 -17.99 -12.21
N VAL A 235 -0.77 -16.92 -11.40
CA VAL A 235 0.15 -16.55 -10.31
C VAL A 235 -0.50 -16.71 -8.94
N SER A 236 -1.81 -16.56 -8.82
CA SER A 236 -2.55 -16.74 -7.57
C SER A 236 -3.93 -17.35 -7.82
N PRO A 237 -4.47 -18.15 -6.87
CA PRO A 237 -5.78 -18.77 -7.03
C PRO A 237 -6.89 -17.72 -6.91
N LYS A 238 -7.99 -17.97 -7.63
CA LYS A 238 -9.17 -17.09 -7.56
C LYS A 238 -10.08 -17.42 -6.40
N ARG A 239 -10.23 -18.70 -6.08
CA ARG A 239 -11.19 -19.17 -5.11
C ARG A 239 -10.48 -19.95 -4.00
N PHE A 240 -11.04 -19.88 -2.79
CA PHE A 240 -10.53 -20.64 -1.65
C PHE A 240 -10.45 -22.14 -1.93
N ALA A 241 -11.42 -22.71 -2.64
CA ALA A 241 -11.41 -24.14 -3.00
C ALA A 241 -10.20 -24.51 -3.87
N GLU A 242 -9.78 -23.65 -4.79
CA GLU A 242 -8.56 -23.85 -5.61
C GLU A 242 -7.31 -23.85 -4.72
N ALA A 243 -7.23 -22.90 -3.79
CA ALA A 243 -6.13 -22.82 -2.83
C ALA A 243 -6.07 -24.03 -1.90
N GLU A 244 -7.22 -24.48 -1.39
CA GLU A 244 -7.33 -25.65 -0.55
C GLU A 244 -6.88 -26.92 -1.29
N GLN A 245 -7.26 -27.07 -2.56
CA GLN A 245 -6.83 -28.18 -3.39
C GLN A 245 -5.30 -28.19 -3.57
N GLN A 246 -4.70 -27.03 -3.93
CA GLN A 246 -3.25 -26.90 -4.04
C GLN A 246 -2.51 -27.29 -2.76
N ILE A 247 -3.00 -26.84 -1.59
CA ILE A 247 -2.43 -27.17 -0.28
C ILE A 247 -2.54 -28.67 -0.01
N THR A 248 -3.67 -29.27 -0.35
CA THR A 248 -3.90 -30.70 -0.17
C THR A 248 -2.97 -31.53 -1.08
N ASP A 249 -2.82 -31.13 -2.33
CA ASP A 249 -1.95 -31.81 -3.30
C ASP A 249 -0.49 -31.77 -2.85
N VAL A 250 -0.02 -30.59 -2.38
CA VAL A 250 1.35 -30.44 -1.87
C VAL A 250 1.57 -31.30 -0.60
N ARG A 251 0.58 -31.41 0.28
CA ARG A 251 0.68 -32.26 1.48
C ARG A 251 0.76 -33.74 1.15
N ASN A 252 0.06 -34.19 0.11
CA ASN A 252 -0.02 -35.60 -0.30
C ASN A 252 1.15 -36.02 -1.20
N ASN A 253 1.89 -35.06 -1.82
CA ASN A 253 3.03 -35.39 -2.67
C ASN A 253 4.25 -35.82 -1.85
N ASP A 254 5.03 -36.77 -2.39
CA ASP A 254 6.33 -37.13 -1.85
C ASP A 254 7.34 -35.98 -2.11
N GLY A 255 8.07 -35.57 -1.09
CA GLY A 255 9.02 -34.44 -1.17
C GLY A 255 8.47 -33.14 -0.58
N ASN A 256 9.32 -32.14 -0.48
CA ASN A 256 9.03 -30.85 0.18
C ASN A 256 8.99 -29.69 -0.84
N SER A 257 8.44 -29.97 -2.04
CA SER A 257 8.35 -28.98 -3.11
C SER A 257 7.11 -28.11 -2.97
N ALA A 258 7.26 -26.80 -3.15
CA ALA A 258 6.16 -25.84 -3.27
C ALA A 258 5.60 -25.75 -4.71
N TYR A 259 6.00 -26.63 -5.61
CA TYR A 259 5.54 -26.61 -7.00
C TYR A 259 4.01 -26.71 -7.07
N GLY A 260 3.39 -25.78 -7.77
CA GLY A 260 1.92 -25.68 -7.87
C GLY A 260 1.24 -24.96 -6.70
N LEU A 261 1.94 -24.61 -5.62
CA LEU A 261 1.39 -23.88 -4.47
C LEU A 261 1.47 -22.37 -4.70
N THR A 262 0.58 -21.84 -5.52
CA THR A 262 0.59 -20.42 -5.93
C THR A 262 0.09 -19.46 -4.83
N VAL A 263 -0.45 -19.96 -3.73
CA VAL A 263 -0.76 -19.14 -2.54
C VAL A 263 0.50 -18.72 -1.79
N LEU A 264 1.62 -19.44 -1.96
CA LEU A 264 2.90 -19.15 -1.30
C LEU A 264 3.84 -18.43 -2.27
N GLN A 265 4.03 -17.14 -2.07
CA GLN A 265 4.79 -16.25 -2.96
C GLN A 265 6.26 -16.06 -2.57
N PHE A 266 6.68 -16.60 -1.44
CA PHE A 266 8.05 -16.52 -0.93
C PHE A 266 8.41 -17.77 -0.13
N SER A 267 9.69 -18.17 -0.17
CA SER A 267 10.18 -19.40 0.47
C SER A 267 10.63 -19.21 1.92
N SER A 268 10.75 -17.98 2.38
CA SER A 268 11.20 -17.66 3.74
C SER A 268 10.38 -16.52 4.33
N CYS A 269 10.28 -16.51 5.65
CA CYS A 269 9.58 -15.49 6.40
C CYS A 269 10.17 -14.10 6.13
N PRO A 270 9.36 -13.10 5.71
CA PRO A 270 9.83 -11.74 5.45
C PRO A 270 10.37 -11.03 6.70
N TRP A 271 9.96 -11.47 7.89
CA TRP A 271 10.33 -10.87 9.15
C TRP A 271 11.67 -11.38 9.70
N CYS A 272 11.87 -12.70 9.68
CA CYS A 272 13.03 -13.30 10.34
C CYS A 272 13.91 -14.16 9.42
N GLY A 273 13.52 -14.36 8.15
CA GLY A 273 14.29 -15.16 7.18
C GLY A 273 14.20 -16.69 7.37
N THR A 274 13.45 -17.20 8.35
CA THR A 274 13.26 -18.64 8.54
C THR A 274 12.50 -19.24 7.37
N LEU A 275 12.91 -20.41 6.89
CA LEU A 275 12.23 -21.10 5.79
C LEU A 275 10.79 -21.44 6.17
N ILE A 276 9.90 -21.29 5.21
CA ILE A 276 8.49 -21.71 5.32
C ILE A 276 8.36 -23.11 4.73
N ASN A 277 7.81 -24.03 5.50
CA ASN A 277 7.54 -25.37 5.03
C ASN A 277 6.17 -25.38 4.32
N PRO A 278 6.10 -25.65 3.01
CA PRO A 278 4.84 -25.61 2.24
C PRO A 278 3.77 -26.55 2.77
N LYS A 279 4.17 -27.68 3.37
CA LYS A 279 3.25 -28.70 3.91
C LYS A 279 2.72 -28.35 5.30
N ALA A 280 3.55 -27.74 6.14
CA ALA A 280 3.23 -27.52 7.55
C ALA A 280 2.75 -26.10 7.82
N ASP A 281 3.35 -25.09 7.14
CA ASP A 281 3.19 -23.70 7.52
C ASP A 281 2.15 -22.96 6.64
N VAL A 282 1.56 -23.63 5.64
CA VAL A 282 0.46 -23.09 4.83
C VAL A 282 -0.81 -23.85 5.13
N VAL A 283 -1.82 -23.16 5.67
CA VAL A 283 -3.02 -23.79 6.22
C VAL A 283 -4.28 -23.16 5.62
N ALA A 284 -5.10 -24.00 4.96
CA ALA A 284 -6.45 -23.61 4.56
C ALA A 284 -7.43 -23.88 5.72
N VAL A 285 -8.20 -22.87 6.12
CA VAL A 285 -9.20 -22.94 7.19
C VAL A 285 -10.59 -22.80 6.58
N LYS A 286 -11.31 -23.92 6.48
CA LYS A 286 -12.67 -23.97 5.91
C LYS A 286 -13.69 -23.17 6.71
N ALA A 287 -13.50 -23.08 8.04
CA ALA A 287 -14.42 -22.34 8.89
C ALA A 287 -14.50 -20.87 8.53
N THR A 288 -13.38 -20.26 8.16
CA THR A 288 -13.28 -18.84 7.80
C THR A 288 -13.11 -18.61 6.30
N GLN A 289 -12.93 -19.68 5.52
CA GLN A 289 -12.60 -19.62 4.10
C GLN A 289 -11.35 -18.77 3.84
N ARG A 290 -10.29 -18.99 4.67
CA ARG A 290 -9.03 -18.24 4.62
C ARG A 290 -7.83 -19.15 4.53
N VAL A 291 -6.79 -18.68 3.86
CA VAL A 291 -5.48 -19.32 3.84
C VAL A 291 -4.54 -18.53 4.77
N HIS A 292 -3.93 -19.24 5.71
CA HIS A 292 -2.92 -18.68 6.61
C HIS A 292 -1.54 -19.17 6.22
N VAL A 293 -0.58 -18.26 6.16
CA VAL A 293 0.85 -18.55 5.94
C VAL A 293 1.60 -18.21 7.21
N TYR A 294 2.22 -19.19 7.82
CA TYR A 294 3.00 -19.03 9.05
C TYR A 294 4.50 -19.00 8.77
N CYS A 295 5.24 -18.39 9.68
CA CYS A 295 6.69 -18.57 9.74
C CYS A 295 7.02 -20.00 10.19
N GLY A 296 8.01 -20.64 9.56
CA GLY A 296 8.47 -21.98 9.91
C GLY A 296 9.30 -22.07 11.21
N ASP A 297 9.29 -21.01 12.02
CA ASP A 297 9.97 -20.98 13.32
C ASP A 297 9.19 -21.86 14.33
N LYS A 298 9.82 -22.95 14.78
CA LYS A 298 9.24 -23.93 15.70
C LYS A 298 9.38 -23.54 17.17
N LEU A 299 10.18 -22.54 17.47
CA LEU A 299 10.41 -22.06 18.84
C LEU A 299 9.43 -20.96 19.25
N ALA A 300 8.58 -20.52 18.32
CA ALA A 300 7.64 -19.42 18.50
C ALA A 300 8.28 -18.08 18.89
N GLU A 301 9.56 -17.88 18.54
CA GLU A 301 10.28 -16.62 18.73
C GLU A 301 9.85 -15.55 17.69
N CYS A 302 9.46 -16.01 16.48
CA CYS A 302 8.92 -15.13 15.47
C CYS A 302 7.43 -14.85 15.76
N PRO A 303 6.99 -13.58 15.79
CA PRO A 303 5.59 -13.23 16.01
C PRO A 303 4.60 -13.92 15.05
N PHE A 304 5.05 -14.25 13.84
CA PHE A 304 4.24 -14.81 12.76
C PHE A 304 4.31 -16.35 12.66
N SER A 305 4.90 -17.02 13.64
CA SER A 305 4.90 -18.49 13.75
C SER A 305 3.56 -18.99 14.31
N PRO A 306 3.24 -20.29 14.20
CA PRO A 306 1.98 -20.85 14.69
C PRO A 306 1.69 -20.61 16.18
N GLY A 307 2.72 -20.41 17.00
CA GLY A 307 2.61 -20.07 18.43
C GLY A 307 2.95 -18.62 18.76
N GLY A 308 3.21 -17.79 17.74
CA GLY A 308 3.63 -16.42 17.92
C GLY A 308 2.49 -15.45 18.23
N SER A 309 2.83 -14.22 18.63
CA SER A 309 1.87 -13.20 19.08
C SER A 309 0.91 -12.71 17.99
N ALA A 310 1.27 -12.82 16.71
CA ALA A 310 0.43 -12.42 15.60
C ALA A 310 -0.77 -13.37 15.33
N GLY A 311 -0.79 -14.53 15.95
CA GLY A 311 -1.96 -15.45 15.96
C GLY A 311 -2.36 -16.03 14.61
N ASP A 312 -2.67 -15.20 13.63
CA ASP A 312 -3.11 -15.58 12.28
C ASP A 312 -1.97 -15.77 11.27
N GLY A 313 -0.71 -15.68 11.71
CA GLY A 313 0.48 -15.79 10.86
C GLY A 313 0.82 -14.50 10.12
N LEU A 314 1.45 -14.61 8.98
CA LEU A 314 1.85 -13.46 8.14
C LEU A 314 0.61 -12.71 7.63
N PRO A 315 0.61 -11.37 7.60
CA PRO A 315 -0.56 -10.58 7.22
C PRO A 315 -0.72 -10.49 5.69
N VAL A 316 -0.73 -11.63 5.01
CA VAL A 316 -0.78 -11.73 3.54
C VAL A 316 -2.08 -12.38 3.06
N LEU A 317 -2.64 -11.85 1.98
CA LEU A 317 -3.79 -12.39 1.27
C LEU A 317 -3.38 -12.61 -0.20
N THR A 318 -3.53 -13.83 -0.69
CA THR A 318 -3.14 -14.20 -2.06
C THR A 318 -4.25 -14.88 -2.84
N VAL A 319 -5.44 -15.00 -2.26
CA VAL A 319 -6.63 -15.59 -2.90
C VAL A 319 -7.62 -14.48 -3.21
N ASP A 320 -8.09 -14.36 -4.46
CA ASP A 320 -8.93 -13.23 -4.89
C ASP A 320 -10.20 -13.08 -4.05
N ASP A 321 -10.97 -14.16 -3.83
CA ASP A 321 -12.21 -14.09 -3.07
C ASP A 321 -11.98 -13.77 -1.58
N GLU A 322 -10.82 -14.12 -1.03
CA GLU A 322 -10.41 -13.72 0.31
C GLU A 322 -10.07 -12.22 0.35
N ILE A 323 -9.36 -11.70 -0.67
CA ILE A 323 -9.05 -10.29 -0.84
C ILE A 323 -10.34 -9.46 -0.93
N TYR A 324 -11.36 -9.92 -1.64
CA TYR A 324 -12.64 -9.20 -1.76
C TYR A 324 -13.43 -9.18 -0.46
N ARG A 325 -13.38 -10.26 0.32
CA ARG A 325 -14.07 -10.36 1.63
C ARG A 325 -13.31 -9.69 2.76
N ASN A 326 -11.99 -9.54 2.62
CA ASN A 326 -11.13 -8.88 3.59
C ASN A 326 -10.22 -7.89 2.86
N PRO A 327 -10.75 -6.76 2.34
CA PRO A 327 -9.97 -5.80 1.57
C PRO A 327 -8.69 -5.41 2.33
N PRO A 328 -7.50 -5.67 1.78
CA PRO A 328 -6.25 -5.42 2.48
C PRO A 328 -5.93 -3.93 2.53
N THR A 329 -5.29 -3.47 3.58
CA THR A 329 -4.85 -2.07 3.71
C THR A 329 -3.90 -1.67 2.56
N PHE A 330 -3.05 -2.60 2.13
CA PHE A 330 -2.12 -2.42 1.02
C PHE A 330 -2.41 -3.45 -0.07
N LEU A 331 -2.90 -3.02 -1.21
CA LEU A 331 -3.19 -3.88 -2.35
C LEU A 331 -2.10 -3.73 -3.42
N LEU A 332 -1.35 -4.79 -3.69
CA LEU A 332 -0.46 -4.90 -4.85
C LEU A 332 -1.20 -5.59 -5.98
N ALA A 333 -1.22 -4.97 -7.14
CA ALA A 333 -1.95 -5.47 -8.29
C ALA A 333 -1.14 -5.34 -9.59
N THR A 334 -1.44 -6.18 -10.58
CA THR A 334 -0.97 -5.99 -11.94
C THR A 334 -2.01 -5.22 -12.76
N VAL A 335 -1.56 -4.35 -13.66
CA VAL A 335 -2.47 -3.47 -14.43
C VAL A 335 -3.48 -4.24 -15.29
N ASP A 336 -3.11 -5.43 -15.77
CA ASP A 336 -3.99 -6.31 -16.55
C ASP A 336 -5.15 -6.90 -15.72
N LYS A 337 -4.98 -7.00 -14.40
CA LYS A 337 -6.03 -7.51 -13.51
C LYS A 337 -7.28 -6.62 -13.52
N PHE A 338 -7.10 -5.31 -13.71
CA PHE A 338 -8.21 -4.34 -13.77
C PHE A 338 -9.15 -4.56 -14.96
N ALA A 339 -8.70 -5.24 -16.00
CA ALA A 339 -9.58 -5.67 -17.10
C ALA A 339 -10.75 -6.56 -16.65
N ARG A 340 -10.65 -7.16 -15.47
CA ARG A 340 -11.68 -8.04 -14.92
C ARG A 340 -12.73 -7.30 -14.09
N LEU A 341 -12.52 -6.03 -13.70
CA LEU A 341 -13.47 -5.27 -12.88
C LEU A 341 -14.91 -5.34 -13.40
N ALA A 342 -15.09 -5.26 -14.71
CA ALA A 342 -16.42 -5.33 -15.34
C ALA A 342 -17.12 -6.70 -15.22
N ARG A 343 -16.42 -7.74 -14.76
CA ARG A 343 -16.92 -9.12 -14.69
C ARG A 343 -16.88 -9.73 -13.29
N GLU A 344 -16.24 -9.07 -12.35
CA GLU A 344 -16.05 -9.54 -10.97
C GLU A 344 -16.66 -8.49 -10.03
N GLY A 345 -17.99 -8.53 -9.82
CA GLY A 345 -18.71 -7.56 -8.97
C GLY A 345 -18.17 -7.52 -7.54
N GLU A 346 -17.67 -8.65 -7.00
CA GLU A 346 -17.06 -8.74 -5.68
C GLU A 346 -15.85 -7.78 -5.52
N ALA A 347 -15.16 -7.44 -6.62
CA ALA A 347 -14.04 -6.51 -6.60
C ALA A 347 -14.43 -5.06 -6.23
N ALA A 348 -15.72 -4.72 -6.23
CA ALA A 348 -16.22 -3.44 -5.76
C ALA A 348 -15.84 -3.14 -4.30
N SER A 349 -15.68 -4.18 -3.47
CA SER A 349 -15.21 -4.07 -2.08
C SER A 349 -13.84 -3.42 -1.96
N LEU A 350 -12.96 -3.58 -2.96
CA LEU A 350 -11.64 -2.94 -3.00
C LEU A 350 -11.72 -1.41 -3.10
N PHE A 351 -12.85 -0.90 -3.55
CA PHE A 351 -13.17 0.54 -3.64
C PHE A 351 -14.18 0.96 -2.57
N GLY A 352 -14.34 0.14 -1.54
CA GLY A 352 -15.16 0.43 -0.39
C GLY A 352 -16.65 0.16 -0.55
N TYR A 353 -17.11 -0.34 -1.68
CA TYR A 353 -18.53 -0.64 -1.91
C TYR A 353 -18.94 -1.94 -1.20
N VAL A 354 -19.25 -1.79 0.08
CA VAL A 354 -19.74 -2.84 0.96
C VAL A 354 -20.98 -2.33 1.70
N SER A 355 -21.85 -3.25 2.15
CA SER A 355 -23.05 -2.91 2.93
C SER A 355 -23.32 -3.89 4.07
N GLN A 356 -22.63 -5.03 4.07
CA GLN A 356 -22.78 -6.07 5.07
C GLN A 356 -21.41 -6.69 5.39
N ARG A 357 -21.23 -7.10 6.65
CA ARG A 357 -20.06 -7.85 7.11
C ARG A 357 -20.48 -9.04 7.94
N CYS A 358 -19.99 -10.22 7.56
CA CYS A 358 -20.05 -11.41 8.40
C CYS A 358 -18.86 -11.42 9.35
N GLU A 359 -19.12 -11.60 10.66
CA GLU A 359 -18.07 -11.64 11.69
C GLU A 359 -17.07 -12.78 11.48
N ARG A 360 -17.44 -13.80 10.69
CA ARG A 360 -16.56 -14.96 10.39
C ARG A 360 -15.88 -14.87 9.04
N HIS A 361 -16.58 -14.40 8.00
CA HIS A 361 -16.13 -14.49 6.62
C HIS A 361 -15.69 -13.15 6.02
N GLY A 362 -15.90 -12.04 6.72
CA GLY A 362 -15.58 -10.68 6.23
C GLY A 362 -16.74 -10.02 5.49
N TYR A 363 -16.44 -9.04 4.64
CA TYR A 363 -17.45 -8.27 3.90
C TYR A 363 -18.19 -9.12 2.89
N LYS A 364 -19.46 -8.81 2.71
CA LYS A 364 -20.36 -9.57 1.86
C LYS A 364 -20.83 -8.69 0.70
N HIS A 365 -20.62 -9.17 -0.51
CA HIS A 365 -21.18 -8.58 -1.73
C HIS A 365 -22.38 -9.41 -2.20
N PRO A 366 -23.39 -8.83 -2.89
CA PRO A 366 -24.51 -9.59 -3.44
C PRO A 366 -24.11 -10.79 -4.31
N ASP A 367 -22.99 -10.66 -5.03
CA ASP A 367 -22.45 -11.73 -5.87
C ASP A 367 -21.62 -12.78 -5.08
N THR A 368 -21.41 -12.57 -3.77
CA THR A 368 -20.70 -13.55 -2.94
C THR A 368 -21.45 -14.87 -2.93
N ALA A 369 -20.77 -15.96 -3.32
CA ALA A 369 -21.37 -17.27 -3.41
C ALA A 369 -22.07 -17.66 -2.09
N THR A 370 -23.34 -18.03 -2.17
CA THR A 370 -24.12 -18.48 -0.99
C THR A 370 -23.48 -19.66 -0.27
N ALA A 371 -22.70 -20.47 -0.97
CA ALA A 371 -21.91 -21.55 -0.39
C ALA A 371 -20.86 -21.08 0.62
N VAL A 372 -20.36 -19.83 0.49
CA VAL A 372 -19.37 -19.24 1.42
C VAL A 372 -20.08 -18.61 2.61
N CYS A 373 -21.09 -17.77 2.37
CA CYS A 373 -21.79 -17.03 3.42
C CYS A 373 -23.25 -16.75 3.02
N GLY A 374 -24.06 -17.80 2.90
CA GLY A 374 -25.49 -17.66 2.54
C GLY A 374 -26.40 -17.35 3.73
N ALA A 375 -26.04 -17.83 4.91
CA ALA A 375 -26.84 -17.66 6.12
C ALA A 375 -26.64 -16.27 6.75
N GLN A 376 -27.65 -15.76 7.45
CA GLN A 376 -27.53 -14.56 8.26
C GLN A 376 -26.71 -14.81 9.52
N ASP A 377 -26.83 -16.01 10.11
CA ASP A 377 -26.12 -16.45 11.32
C ASP A 377 -25.38 -17.77 11.06
N HIS A 378 -24.20 -17.88 11.65
CA HIS A 378 -23.40 -19.09 11.64
C HIS A 378 -23.29 -19.69 13.05
N ALA A 379 -23.64 -20.96 13.21
CA ALA A 379 -23.41 -21.69 14.45
C ALA A 379 -21.91 -21.79 14.76
N ALA A 380 -21.58 -21.99 16.04
CA ALA A 380 -20.20 -22.28 16.43
C ALA A 380 -19.67 -23.52 15.69
N LYS A 381 -18.39 -23.47 15.25
CA LYS A 381 -17.74 -24.56 14.51
C LYS A 381 -16.38 -24.87 15.12
N LYS A 382 -16.03 -26.17 15.17
CA LYS A 382 -14.68 -26.60 15.55
C LYS A 382 -13.93 -27.09 14.32
N GLU A 383 -12.69 -26.61 14.14
CA GLU A 383 -11.81 -27.03 13.06
C GLU A 383 -10.35 -26.85 13.46
N GLY A 384 -9.50 -27.87 13.17
CA GLY A 384 -8.06 -27.81 13.46
C GLY A 384 -7.73 -27.57 14.94
N GLY A 385 -8.55 -28.07 15.88
CA GLY A 385 -8.36 -27.85 17.32
C GLY A 385 -8.82 -26.45 17.80
N ARG A 386 -9.20 -25.53 16.91
CA ARG A 386 -9.71 -24.20 17.23
C ARG A 386 -11.24 -24.17 17.23
N THR A 387 -11.84 -23.44 18.14
CA THR A 387 -13.29 -23.20 18.17
C THR A 387 -13.57 -21.82 17.61
N TYR A 388 -14.39 -21.76 16.57
CA TYR A 388 -14.92 -20.53 15.97
C TYR A 388 -16.27 -20.25 16.61
N PRO A 389 -16.48 -19.09 17.28
CA PRO A 389 -17.73 -18.79 17.96
C PRO A 389 -18.90 -18.63 16.98
N LYS A 390 -20.13 -18.55 17.49
CA LYS A 390 -21.28 -18.11 16.69
C LYS A 390 -20.94 -16.75 16.06
N ALA A 391 -21.36 -16.55 14.81
CA ALA A 391 -21.10 -15.31 14.07
C ALA A 391 -22.37 -14.84 13.36
N SER A 392 -22.57 -13.54 13.28
CA SER A 392 -23.71 -12.90 12.61
C SER A 392 -23.27 -12.05 11.43
N VAL A 393 -24.23 -11.74 10.57
CA VAL A 393 -24.06 -10.76 9.50
C VAL A 393 -24.68 -9.44 9.95
N LYS A 394 -23.90 -8.36 9.90
CA LYS A 394 -24.30 -7.00 10.31
C LYS A 394 -24.25 -6.05 9.12
N ALA A 395 -25.15 -5.08 9.11
CA ALA A 395 -25.04 -3.92 8.22
C ALA A 395 -23.79 -3.11 8.61
N VAL A 396 -23.10 -2.57 7.62
CA VAL A 396 -21.91 -1.72 7.80
C VAL A 396 -21.97 -0.55 6.82
N ASP A 397 -21.31 0.54 7.20
CA ASP A 397 -21.10 1.68 6.33
C ASP A 397 -20.13 1.33 5.18
N ARG A 398 -20.19 2.13 4.13
CA ARG A 398 -19.22 2.06 3.03
C ARG A 398 -17.81 2.28 3.56
N LEU A 399 -16.85 1.48 3.11
CA LEU A 399 -15.45 1.75 3.41
C LEU A 399 -14.95 2.95 2.59
N ARG A 400 -14.01 3.68 3.16
CA ARG A 400 -13.31 4.74 2.43
C ARG A 400 -12.54 4.11 1.26
N PRO A 401 -12.68 4.61 0.03
CA PRO A 401 -11.92 4.10 -1.11
C PRO A 401 -10.41 4.40 -0.98
N PRO A 402 -9.56 3.86 -1.87
CA PRO A 402 -8.12 4.10 -1.82
C PRO A 402 -7.75 5.59 -1.83
N ASP A 403 -6.89 6.00 -0.91
CA ASP A 403 -6.39 7.38 -0.81
C ASP A 403 -5.17 7.63 -1.69
N LEU A 404 -4.39 6.59 -1.93
CA LEU A 404 -3.12 6.65 -2.65
C LEU A 404 -3.05 5.54 -3.70
N ILE A 405 -2.75 5.94 -4.92
CA ILE A 405 -2.46 5.03 -6.03
C ILE A 405 -0.99 5.23 -6.43
N ILE A 406 -0.21 4.15 -6.41
CA ILE A 406 1.19 4.16 -6.82
C ILE A 406 1.33 3.34 -8.10
N GLN A 407 1.88 3.94 -9.16
CA GLN A 407 2.19 3.27 -10.42
C GLN A 407 3.70 3.22 -10.59
N ASP A 408 4.29 2.04 -10.42
CA ASP A 408 5.71 1.87 -10.66
C ASP A 408 6.01 1.61 -12.15
N GLU A 409 7.18 2.08 -12.60
CA GLU A 409 7.70 1.93 -13.97
C GLU A 409 6.68 2.34 -15.07
N LEU A 410 6.13 3.54 -14.94
CA LEU A 410 5.09 4.09 -15.83
C LEU A 410 5.45 3.97 -17.32
N HIS A 411 6.74 4.11 -17.66
CA HIS A 411 7.22 4.08 -19.05
C HIS A 411 6.94 2.76 -19.79
N LEU A 412 6.60 1.69 -19.09
CA LEU A 412 6.24 0.41 -19.67
C LEU A 412 4.76 0.30 -20.09
N ILE A 413 3.94 1.25 -19.66
CA ILE A 413 2.50 1.30 -20.01
C ILE A 413 2.36 2.09 -21.32
N THR A 414 2.62 1.45 -22.46
CA THR A 414 2.61 2.10 -23.79
C THR A 414 1.83 1.27 -24.80
N GLY A 415 1.54 1.87 -25.96
CA GLY A 415 0.85 1.21 -27.05
C GLY A 415 -0.54 0.68 -26.69
N ALA A 416 -0.88 -0.52 -27.14
CA ALA A 416 -2.17 -1.15 -26.91
C ALA A 416 -2.47 -1.36 -25.41
N LEU A 417 -1.46 -1.70 -24.60
CA LEU A 417 -1.58 -1.79 -23.16
C LEU A 417 -1.99 -0.43 -22.56
N GLY A 418 -1.35 0.66 -23.00
CA GLY A 418 -1.66 2.01 -22.53
C GLY A 418 -3.11 2.41 -22.82
N THR A 419 -3.64 2.08 -23.98
CA THR A 419 -5.05 2.34 -24.34
C THR A 419 -6.02 1.59 -23.42
N ALA A 420 -5.77 0.30 -23.20
CA ALA A 420 -6.61 -0.52 -22.30
C ALA A 420 -6.53 -0.01 -20.85
N VAL A 421 -5.33 0.32 -20.38
CA VAL A 421 -5.13 0.86 -19.02
C VAL A 421 -5.86 2.18 -18.85
N GLY A 422 -5.82 3.10 -19.83
CA GLY A 422 -6.54 4.37 -19.76
C GLY A 422 -8.05 4.23 -19.56
N LEU A 423 -8.66 3.20 -20.17
CA LEU A 423 -10.08 2.89 -19.93
C LEU A 423 -10.34 2.41 -18.49
N PHE A 424 -9.46 1.55 -17.96
CA PHE A 424 -9.59 1.09 -16.57
C PHE A 424 -9.31 2.21 -15.57
N GLU A 425 -8.41 3.13 -15.90
CA GLU A 425 -8.14 4.30 -15.06
C GLU A 425 -9.36 5.18 -14.86
N ALA A 426 -10.15 5.40 -15.90
CA ALA A 426 -11.41 6.14 -15.77
C ALA A 426 -12.36 5.45 -14.78
N ALA A 427 -12.46 4.11 -14.83
CA ALA A 427 -13.28 3.36 -13.89
C ALA A 427 -12.70 3.42 -12.46
N VAL A 428 -11.38 3.25 -12.30
CA VAL A 428 -10.69 3.32 -10.99
C VAL A 428 -10.83 4.72 -10.39
N ASP A 429 -10.66 5.78 -11.19
CA ASP A 429 -10.83 7.17 -10.74
C ASP A 429 -12.25 7.40 -10.22
N THR A 430 -13.27 6.96 -10.97
CA THR A 430 -14.67 7.06 -10.56
C THR A 430 -14.98 6.26 -9.30
N LEU A 431 -14.56 5.00 -9.23
CA LEU A 431 -14.79 4.13 -8.06
C LEU A 431 -14.07 4.59 -6.80
N SER A 432 -12.94 5.27 -6.97
CA SER A 432 -12.13 5.80 -5.86
C SER A 432 -12.49 7.24 -5.48
N SER A 433 -13.39 7.88 -6.20
CA SER A 433 -13.84 9.25 -5.89
C SER A 433 -14.97 9.25 -4.87
N TRP A 434 -14.98 10.30 -4.04
CA TRP A 434 -16.02 10.53 -3.03
C TRP A 434 -16.15 12.03 -2.73
N GLU A 435 -17.24 12.44 -2.14
CA GLU A 435 -17.51 13.85 -1.82
C GLU A 435 -17.17 14.14 -0.38
N MET A 436 -16.62 15.32 -0.12
CA MET A 436 -16.30 15.82 1.22
C MET A 436 -16.72 17.29 1.35
N GLY A 437 -17.32 17.64 2.48
CA GLY A 437 -17.89 18.96 2.72
C GLY A 437 -19.42 18.92 2.74
N ASP A 438 -20.06 20.07 2.88
CA ASP A 438 -21.52 20.20 3.03
C ASP A 438 -22.15 20.92 1.84
N GLY A 439 -23.29 20.43 1.37
CA GLY A 439 -24.13 21.08 0.38
C GLY A 439 -23.40 21.42 -0.94
N ASP A 440 -23.60 22.63 -1.43
CA ASP A 440 -23.05 23.09 -2.71
C ASP A 440 -21.51 23.31 -2.68
N ASP A 441 -20.91 23.35 -1.49
CA ASP A 441 -19.46 23.46 -1.29
C ASP A 441 -18.74 22.09 -1.23
N ALA A 442 -19.46 21.00 -1.46
CA ALA A 442 -18.87 19.67 -1.45
C ALA A 442 -17.84 19.50 -2.57
N ALA A 443 -16.63 19.11 -2.17
CA ALA A 443 -15.52 18.86 -3.09
C ALA A 443 -15.48 17.37 -3.48
N LEU A 444 -15.38 17.08 -4.79
CA LEU A 444 -15.14 15.71 -5.26
C LEU A 444 -13.66 15.36 -5.03
N VAL A 445 -13.42 14.55 -4.02
CA VAL A 445 -12.09 14.07 -3.66
C VAL A 445 -11.70 12.87 -4.51
N LYS A 446 -10.47 12.90 -5.02
CA LYS A 446 -9.86 11.80 -5.79
C LYS A 446 -8.63 11.24 -5.09
N PRO A 447 -8.21 10.00 -5.38
CA PRO A 447 -6.97 9.46 -4.82
C PRO A 447 -5.76 10.31 -5.28
N LEU A 448 -4.74 10.39 -4.43
CA LEU A 448 -3.45 10.90 -4.86
C LEU A 448 -2.80 9.87 -5.78
N VAL A 449 -2.36 10.28 -6.97
CA VAL A 449 -1.66 9.40 -7.92
C VAL A 449 -0.18 9.75 -7.94
N ILE A 450 0.65 8.75 -7.64
CA ILE A 450 2.10 8.83 -7.73
C ILE A 450 2.56 7.83 -8.77
N ALA A 451 3.29 8.31 -9.77
CA ALA A 451 3.93 7.46 -10.75
C ALA A 451 5.46 7.52 -10.62
N SER A 452 6.14 6.46 -11.00
CA SER A 452 7.59 6.48 -11.14
C SER A 452 8.04 6.09 -12.54
N THR A 453 9.14 6.67 -12.94
CA THR A 453 9.76 6.35 -14.23
C THR A 453 11.27 6.57 -14.18
N ALA A 454 11.99 5.82 -15.01
CA ALA A 454 13.41 6.05 -15.25
C ALA A 454 13.65 7.02 -16.42
N THR A 455 12.60 7.39 -17.17
CA THR A 455 12.68 8.27 -18.34
C THR A 455 11.61 9.36 -18.27
N VAL A 456 11.97 10.62 -18.58
CA VAL A 456 11.02 11.76 -18.55
C VAL A 456 10.43 12.04 -19.92
N ARG A 457 11.05 11.53 -21.00
CA ARG A 457 10.61 11.80 -22.36
C ARG A 457 9.14 11.38 -22.56
N ASN A 458 8.29 12.35 -22.89
CA ASN A 458 6.84 12.19 -23.06
C ASN A 458 6.04 11.81 -21.78
N ALA A 459 6.65 11.85 -20.59
CA ALA A 459 5.97 11.44 -19.35
C ALA A 459 4.73 12.30 -19.04
N GLN A 460 4.78 13.61 -19.34
CA GLN A 460 3.63 14.51 -19.14
C GLN A 460 2.43 14.10 -20.01
N ASP A 461 2.68 13.86 -21.29
CA ASP A 461 1.64 13.44 -22.23
C ASP A 461 1.09 12.05 -21.88
N GLN A 462 1.95 11.14 -21.44
CA GLN A 462 1.56 9.80 -20.98
C GLN A 462 0.67 9.87 -19.74
N VAL A 463 1.04 10.64 -18.72
CA VAL A 463 0.22 10.83 -17.51
C VAL A 463 -1.13 11.45 -17.84
N ARG A 464 -1.13 12.48 -18.70
CA ARG A 464 -2.39 13.12 -19.12
C ARG A 464 -3.31 12.15 -19.84
N LYS A 465 -2.77 11.32 -20.74
CA LYS A 465 -3.55 10.33 -21.50
C LYS A 465 -4.07 9.16 -20.66
N LEU A 466 -3.28 8.72 -19.67
CA LEU A 466 -3.65 7.61 -18.81
C LEU A 466 -4.62 8.02 -17.70
N TYR A 467 -4.34 9.14 -17.02
CA TYR A 467 -5.02 9.51 -15.79
C TYR A 467 -5.94 10.72 -15.92
N GLY A 468 -5.93 11.42 -17.05
CA GLY A 468 -6.67 12.69 -17.20
C GLY A 468 -6.15 13.79 -16.26
N ARG A 469 -4.89 13.72 -15.80
CA ARG A 469 -4.32 14.60 -14.79
C ARG A 469 -3.16 15.42 -15.33
N GLN A 470 -2.94 16.60 -14.75
CA GLN A 470 -1.69 17.30 -14.92
C GLN A 470 -0.59 16.58 -14.14
N VAL A 471 0.66 16.66 -14.63
CA VAL A 471 1.81 16.03 -13.95
C VAL A 471 2.68 17.09 -13.30
N GLN A 472 3.20 16.77 -12.12
CA GLN A 472 4.33 17.46 -11.53
C GLN A 472 5.49 16.50 -11.33
N ILE A 473 6.66 16.89 -11.83
CA ILE A 473 7.86 16.05 -11.77
C ILE A 473 8.67 16.41 -10.52
N PHE A 474 9.10 15.38 -9.80
CA PHE A 474 10.02 15.53 -8.68
C PHE A 474 11.29 14.69 -8.92
N PRO A 475 12.47 15.25 -8.73
CA PRO A 475 12.74 16.66 -8.42
C PRO A 475 12.33 17.58 -9.58
N PRO A 476 12.00 18.86 -9.31
CA PRO A 476 11.79 19.84 -10.37
C PRO A 476 13.01 19.88 -11.29
N GLN A 477 12.75 19.98 -12.59
CA GLN A 477 13.85 20.04 -13.57
C GLN A 477 14.59 21.38 -13.42
N VAL A 478 15.90 21.29 -13.37
CA VAL A 478 16.78 22.46 -13.23
C VAL A 478 17.32 22.94 -14.57
N LEU A 479 17.68 24.23 -14.62
CA LEU A 479 18.15 24.89 -15.81
C LEU A 479 19.60 24.61 -16.19
N SER A 480 20.37 24.01 -15.28
CA SER A 480 21.76 23.62 -15.53
C SER A 480 21.88 22.10 -15.66
N VAL A 481 22.55 21.67 -16.68
CA VAL A 481 22.98 20.28 -16.90
C VAL A 481 24.21 20.01 -16.05
#